data_5a73bfa10395f5cbb029bbeedc7682f3
#
_entry.id   5a73bfa10395f5cbb029bbeedc7682f3
#
_cell.length_a   1.000
_cell.length_b   1.000
_cell.length_c   1.000
_cell.angle_alpha   90.00
_cell.angle_beta   90.00
_cell.angle_gamma   90.00
#
_symmetry.space_group_name_H-M   'P 1'
#
loop_
_entity.id
_entity.type
_entity.pdbx_description
1 polymer ?
#
loop_
_entity_poly.entity_id
_entity_poly.type
_entity_poly.pdbx_seq_one_letter_code
_entity_poly.pdbx_strand_id
1 'polypeptide(L)'
;MLLAIVLAARFRKPVPIVFGILFATLANHAVASFAGAEAAAWFDGYWFRLAVALGFIAMGLWTLVPDKFDEDDKPQESFGPFLTTLIAFFLVEIGDKTQVATIALGARYHDVLAVTTGTTLGMLAANVPAVFLGDKLVQKISLKHIRWTAAALFVGLGIWMLVTL
;
A
#
# COMPACT_ATOMS: atom_id res chain seq x y z
N MET A 1 0.62 -7.89 3.62
CA MET A 1 1.53 -8.76 4.41
C MET A 1 0.93 -10.13 4.71
N LEU A 2 -0.28 -10.26 5.27
CA LEU A 2 -0.89 -11.58 5.56
C LEU A 2 -1.05 -12.44 4.31
N LEU A 3 -1.57 -11.89 3.22
CA LEU A 3 -1.68 -12.58 1.93
C LEU A 3 -0.32 -13.11 1.43
N ALA A 4 0.75 -12.32 1.59
CA ALA A 4 2.11 -12.75 1.22
C ALA A 4 2.56 -14.00 1.97
N ILE A 5 2.26 -14.08 3.28
CA ILE A 5 2.56 -15.25 4.13
C ILE A 5 1.76 -16.47 3.68
N VAL A 6 0.45 -16.30 3.43
CA VAL A 6 -0.43 -17.38 2.96
C VAL A 6 0.08 -17.96 1.64
N LEU A 7 0.42 -17.10 0.67
CA LEU A 7 0.96 -17.53 -0.62
C LEU A 7 2.32 -18.21 -0.48
N ALA A 8 3.19 -17.68 0.39
CA ALA A 8 4.51 -18.28 0.66
C ALA A 8 4.39 -19.67 1.30
N ALA A 9 3.50 -19.83 2.28
CA ALA A 9 3.23 -21.12 2.92
C ALA A 9 2.67 -22.15 1.93
N ARG A 10 1.80 -21.69 1.03
CA ARG A 10 1.13 -22.53 0.04
C ARG A 10 2.05 -23.01 -1.07
N PHE A 11 2.73 -22.07 -1.74
CA PHE A 11 3.53 -22.40 -2.93
C PHE A 11 4.97 -22.79 -2.63
N ARG A 12 5.52 -22.37 -1.49
CA ARG A 12 6.92 -22.60 -1.09
C ARG A 12 7.95 -22.18 -2.15
N LYS A 13 7.59 -21.20 -2.99
CA LYS A 13 8.44 -20.64 -4.05
C LYS A 13 8.50 -19.11 -3.89
N PRO A 14 9.42 -18.59 -3.06
CA PRO A 14 9.44 -17.18 -2.69
C PRO A 14 9.69 -16.24 -3.89
N VAL A 15 10.60 -16.58 -4.79
CA VAL A 15 11.00 -15.70 -5.90
C VAL A 15 9.84 -15.32 -6.82
N PRO A 16 9.07 -16.27 -7.41
CA PRO A 16 7.92 -15.91 -8.25
C PRO A 16 6.83 -15.16 -7.48
N ILE A 17 6.67 -15.40 -6.17
CA ILE A 17 5.74 -14.65 -5.33
C ILE A 17 6.17 -13.19 -5.20
N VAL A 18 7.46 -12.93 -4.92
CA VAL A 18 8.01 -11.57 -4.84
C VAL A 18 7.82 -10.81 -6.15
N PHE A 19 8.07 -11.46 -7.30
CA PHE A 19 7.81 -10.83 -8.60
C PHE A 19 6.31 -10.57 -8.83
N GLY A 20 5.43 -11.47 -8.43
CA GLY A 20 3.98 -11.26 -8.49
C GLY A 20 3.55 -10.04 -7.67
N ILE A 21 4.05 -9.91 -6.44
CA ILE A 21 3.82 -8.72 -5.59
C ILE A 21 4.36 -7.46 -6.27
N LEU A 22 5.61 -7.49 -6.75
CA LEU A 22 6.24 -6.34 -7.41
C LEU A 22 5.39 -5.81 -8.57
N PHE A 23 4.99 -6.68 -9.49
CA PHE A 23 4.26 -6.23 -10.68
C PHE A 23 2.82 -5.81 -10.35
N ALA A 24 2.14 -6.49 -9.44
CA ALA A 24 0.81 -6.09 -8.97
C ALA A 24 0.85 -4.69 -8.33
N THR A 25 1.75 -4.50 -7.38
CA THR A 25 1.90 -3.24 -6.67
C THR A 25 2.35 -2.11 -7.59
N LEU A 26 3.31 -2.37 -8.48
CA LEU A 26 3.76 -1.37 -9.45
C LEU A 26 2.62 -0.87 -10.33
N ALA A 27 1.78 -1.79 -10.85
CA ALA A 27 0.63 -1.42 -11.67
C ALA A 27 -0.42 -0.62 -10.89
N ASN A 28 -0.80 -1.09 -9.69
CA ASN A 28 -1.78 -0.39 -8.85
C ASN A 28 -1.30 0.99 -8.40
N HIS A 29 -0.04 1.09 -7.96
CA HIS A 29 0.51 2.35 -7.49
C HIS A 29 0.78 3.34 -8.63
N ALA A 30 1.13 2.88 -9.83
CA ALA A 30 1.24 3.74 -11.00
C ALA A 30 -0.11 4.36 -11.37
N VAL A 31 -1.18 3.55 -11.41
CA VAL A 31 -2.53 4.06 -11.67
C VAL A 31 -3.00 5.00 -10.57
N ALA A 32 -2.77 4.65 -9.30
CA ALA A 32 -3.18 5.46 -8.15
C ALA A 32 -2.45 6.80 -8.10
N SER A 33 -1.12 6.81 -8.28
CA SER A 33 -0.33 8.05 -8.26
C SER A 33 -0.65 8.95 -9.45
N PHE A 34 -0.87 8.35 -10.64
CA PHE A 34 -1.32 9.09 -11.82
C PHE A 34 -2.69 9.73 -11.60
N ALA A 35 -3.68 8.97 -11.10
CA ALA A 35 -5.00 9.49 -10.80
C ALA A 35 -4.95 10.65 -9.79
N GLY A 36 -4.09 10.56 -8.76
CA GLY A 36 -3.87 11.62 -7.80
C GLY A 36 -3.26 12.87 -8.41
N ALA A 37 -2.23 12.72 -9.24
CA ALA A 37 -1.58 13.83 -9.93
C ALA A 37 -2.52 14.54 -10.91
N GLU A 38 -3.30 13.78 -11.69
CA GLU A 38 -4.31 14.33 -12.60
C GLU A 38 -5.43 15.06 -11.82
N ALA A 39 -5.93 14.45 -10.74
CA ALA A 39 -6.94 15.12 -9.91
C ALA A 39 -6.43 16.47 -9.39
N ALA A 40 -5.17 16.54 -8.97
CA ALA A 40 -4.57 17.79 -8.52
C ALA A 40 -4.40 18.82 -9.67
N ALA A 41 -4.09 18.38 -10.88
CA ALA A 41 -3.99 19.25 -12.04
C ALA A 41 -5.34 19.87 -12.44
N TRP A 42 -6.45 19.13 -12.25
CA TRP A 42 -7.80 19.60 -12.57
C TRP A 42 -8.44 20.46 -11.46
N PHE A 43 -8.12 20.18 -10.21
CA PHE A 43 -8.74 20.78 -9.03
C PHE A 43 -7.76 21.63 -8.19
N ASP A 44 -6.66 22.14 -8.79
CA ASP A 44 -5.68 22.93 -8.05
C ASP A 44 -6.33 24.15 -7.39
N GLY A 45 -6.08 24.29 -6.08
CA GLY A 45 -6.60 25.39 -5.29
C GLY A 45 -6.54 25.11 -3.79
N TYR A 46 -6.78 26.16 -2.99
CA TYR A 46 -6.75 26.06 -1.52
C TYR A 46 -7.62 24.92 -0.97
N TRP A 47 -8.86 24.79 -1.45
CA TRP A 47 -9.79 23.79 -0.96
C TRP A 47 -9.37 22.36 -1.29
N PHE A 48 -8.78 22.16 -2.46
CA PHE A 48 -8.24 20.84 -2.83
C PHE A 48 -7.04 20.47 -1.97
N ARG A 49 -6.09 21.38 -1.78
CA ARG A 49 -4.92 21.17 -0.91
C ARG A 49 -5.34 20.91 0.54
N LEU A 50 -6.34 21.65 1.04
CA LEU A 50 -6.93 21.41 2.35
C LEU A 50 -7.54 20.00 2.44
N ALA A 51 -8.32 19.58 1.44
CA ALA A 51 -8.91 18.24 1.40
C ALA A 51 -7.84 17.12 1.40
N VAL A 52 -6.76 17.30 0.64
CA VAL A 52 -5.63 16.36 0.62
C VAL A 52 -4.95 16.30 2.00
N ALA A 53 -4.69 17.44 2.64
CA ALA A 53 -4.08 17.49 3.96
C ALA A 53 -4.94 16.80 5.04
N LEU A 54 -6.25 17.06 5.03
CA LEU A 54 -7.22 16.39 5.92
C LEU A 54 -7.32 14.89 5.59
N GLY A 55 -7.22 14.53 4.32
CA GLY A 55 -7.15 13.14 3.87
C GLY A 55 -5.97 12.37 4.45
N PHE A 56 -4.78 12.99 4.53
CA PHE A 56 -3.62 12.40 5.20
C PHE A 56 -3.85 12.17 6.69
N ILE A 57 -4.49 13.12 7.39
CA ILE A 57 -4.82 12.97 8.81
C ILE A 57 -5.85 11.83 8.99
N ALA A 58 -6.90 11.82 8.19
CA ALA A 58 -7.91 10.76 8.21
C ALA A 58 -7.29 9.38 7.92
N MET A 59 -6.37 9.30 6.94
CA MET A 59 -5.63 8.08 6.63
C MET A 59 -4.77 7.62 7.80
N GLY A 60 -4.08 8.54 8.49
CA GLY A 60 -3.32 8.22 9.68
C GLY A 60 -4.20 7.60 10.78
N LEU A 61 -5.37 8.16 11.03
CA LEU A 61 -6.34 7.61 11.98
C LEU A 61 -6.88 6.24 11.52
N TRP A 62 -7.21 6.09 10.24
CA TRP A 62 -7.67 4.81 9.67
C TRP A 62 -6.60 3.72 9.74
N THR A 63 -5.32 4.06 9.62
CA THR A 63 -4.20 3.12 9.74
C THR A 63 -4.12 2.49 11.13
N LEU A 64 -4.65 3.11 12.17
CA LEU A 64 -4.72 2.53 13.52
C LEU A 64 -5.72 1.37 13.61
N VAL A 65 -6.72 1.33 12.73
CA VAL A 65 -7.69 0.23 12.68
C VAL A 65 -7.02 -1.00 12.05
N PRO A 66 -7.01 -2.16 12.74
CA PRO A 66 -6.44 -3.38 12.19
C PRO A 66 -7.14 -3.82 10.91
N ASP A 67 -6.35 -4.23 9.91
CA ASP A 67 -6.89 -4.87 8.73
C ASP A 67 -7.37 -6.28 9.09
N LYS A 68 -8.52 -6.67 8.57
CA LYS A 68 -9.04 -8.04 8.65
C LYS A 68 -8.70 -8.73 7.35
N PHE A 69 -8.27 -9.96 7.45
CA PHE A 69 -8.08 -10.85 6.31
C PHE A 69 -9.35 -11.70 6.20
N ASP A 70 -10.09 -11.53 5.12
CA ASP A 70 -11.26 -12.35 4.86
C ASP A 70 -10.83 -13.69 4.22
N GLU A 71 -11.47 -14.79 4.63
CA GLU A 71 -11.15 -16.12 4.07
C GLU A 71 -11.48 -16.24 2.59
N ASP A 72 -12.38 -15.38 2.10
CA ASP A 72 -12.76 -15.29 0.69
C ASP A 72 -11.66 -14.71 -0.20
N ASP A 73 -10.68 -14.00 0.39
CA ASP A 73 -9.48 -13.49 -0.33
C ASP A 73 -8.45 -14.58 -0.66
N LYS A 74 -8.73 -15.86 -0.35
CA LYS A 74 -7.84 -16.96 -0.70
C LYS A 74 -7.83 -17.17 -2.21
N PRO A 75 -6.68 -17.02 -2.88
CA PRO A 75 -6.62 -17.17 -4.34
C PRO A 75 -6.94 -18.59 -4.77
N GLN A 76 -7.77 -18.73 -5.81
CA GLN A 76 -8.06 -20.03 -6.43
C GLN A 76 -6.84 -20.57 -7.20
N GLU A 77 -6.72 -21.90 -7.20
CA GLU A 77 -5.54 -22.61 -7.72
C GLU A 77 -5.53 -22.75 -9.24
N SER A 78 -5.28 -21.76 -10.04
CA SER A 78 -5.29 -22.05 -11.48
C SER A 78 -4.02 -21.71 -12.27
N PHE A 79 -3.11 -20.86 -11.75
CA PHE A 79 -2.14 -20.23 -12.65
C PHE A 79 -0.66 -20.27 -12.19
N GLY A 80 -0.30 -21.08 -11.19
CA GLY A 80 1.05 -21.10 -10.64
C GLY A 80 1.38 -19.89 -9.74
N PRO A 81 2.53 -19.94 -9.00
CA PRO A 81 2.79 -18.99 -7.90
C PRO A 81 2.89 -17.53 -8.35
N PHE A 82 3.50 -17.25 -9.50
CA PHE A 82 3.64 -15.88 -10.00
C PHE A 82 2.29 -15.25 -10.35
N LEU A 83 1.54 -15.89 -11.25
CA LEU A 83 0.30 -15.30 -11.77
C LEU A 83 -0.81 -15.29 -10.71
N THR A 84 -0.88 -16.33 -9.86
CA THR A 84 -1.79 -16.34 -8.72
C THR A 84 -1.50 -15.19 -7.77
N THR A 85 -0.22 -14.94 -7.45
CA THR A 85 0.18 -13.82 -6.60
C THR A 85 -0.13 -12.48 -7.23
N LEU A 86 0.19 -12.32 -8.52
CA LEU A 86 -0.04 -11.08 -9.24
C LEU A 86 -1.53 -10.72 -9.23
N ILE A 87 -2.40 -11.66 -9.58
CA ILE A 87 -3.85 -11.42 -9.62
C ILE A 87 -4.38 -11.14 -8.21
N ALA A 88 -4.02 -11.99 -7.22
CA ALA A 88 -4.51 -11.84 -5.86
C ALA A 88 -4.08 -10.50 -5.23
N PHE A 89 -2.81 -10.12 -5.35
CA PHE A 89 -2.33 -8.82 -4.86
C PHE A 89 -2.99 -7.66 -5.59
N PHE A 90 -3.09 -7.74 -6.92
CA PHE A 90 -3.72 -6.68 -7.71
C PHE A 90 -5.16 -6.42 -7.24
N LEU A 91 -5.95 -7.49 -7.03
CA LEU A 91 -7.35 -7.38 -6.62
C LEU A 91 -7.50 -6.90 -5.17
N VAL A 92 -6.70 -7.42 -4.25
CA VAL A 92 -6.74 -7.05 -2.82
C VAL A 92 -6.27 -5.62 -2.59
N GLU A 93 -5.32 -5.12 -3.39
CA GLU A 93 -4.84 -3.74 -3.29
C GLU A 93 -5.85 -2.71 -3.84
N ILE A 94 -6.82 -3.11 -4.68
CA ILE A 94 -7.87 -2.19 -5.15
C ILE A 94 -8.76 -1.79 -3.96
N GLY A 95 -8.75 -0.49 -3.66
CA GLY A 95 -9.51 0.07 -2.53
C GLY A 95 -8.85 -0.07 -1.16
N ASP A 96 -7.63 -0.64 -1.09
CA ASP A 96 -6.86 -0.69 0.15
C ASP A 96 -6.35 0.69 0.58
N LYS A 97 -6.04 0.82 1.87
CA LYS A 97 -5.46 2.02 2.49
C LYS A 97 -4.22 2.51 1.76
N THR A 98 -3.39 1.60 1.29
CA THR A 98 -2.14 1.92 0.57
C THR A 98 -2.42 2.59 -0.76
N GLN A 99 -3.47 2.14 -1.48
CA GLN A 99 -3.88 2.78 -2.73
C GLN A 99 -4.38 4.20 -2.50
N VAL A 100 -5.25 4.41 -1.49
CA VAL A 100 -5.74 5.75 -1.12
C VAL A 100 -4.60 6.68 -0.71
N ALA A 101 -3.64 6.17 0.07
CA ALA A 101 -2.44 6.92 0.42
C ALA A 101 -1.60 7.29 -0.81
N THR A 102 -1.47 6.37 -1.77
CA THR A 102 -0.73 6.61 -3.03
C THR A 102 -1.40 7.67 -3.89
N ILE A 103 -2.74 7.67 -3.98
CA ILE A 103 -3.51 8.74 -4.64
C ILE A 103 -3.21 10.09 -3.99
N ALA A 104 -3.27 10.17 -2.66
CA ALA A 104 -3.01 11.40 -1.91
C ALA A 104 -1.57 11.91 -2.09
N LEU A 105 -0.58 10.99 -2.13
CA LEU A 105 0.82 11.32 -2.43
C LEU A 105 0.99 11.83 -3.88
N GLY A 106 0.35 11.17 -4.85
CA GLY A 106 0.30 11.62 -6.24
C GLY A 106 -0.24 13.04 -6.39
N ALA A 107 -1.35 13.31 -5.71
CA ALA A 107 -1.96 14.64 -5.66
C ALA A 107 -1.05 15.70 -5.01
N ARG A 108 -0.24 15.31 -4.02
CA ARG A 108 0.64 16.25 -3.31
C ARG A 108 1.92 16.55 -4.05
N TYR A 109 2.56 15.55 -4.62
CA TYR A 109 3.91 15.68 -5.18
C TYR A 109 3.94 15.85 -6.70
N HIS A 110 2.87 15.51 -7.40
CA HIS A 110 2.76 15.60 -8.88
C HIS A 110 3.86 14.83 -9.64
N ASP A 111 4.60 13.98 -8.96
CA ASP A 111 5.65 13.14 -9.52
C ASP A 111 5.22 11.67 -9.45
N VAL A 112 4.54 11.23 -10.51
CA VAL A 112 4.01 9.86 -10.63
C VAL A 112 5.13 8.82 -10.49
N LEU A 113 6.32 9.08 -11.07
CA LEU A 113 7.42 8.13 -11.05
C LEU A 113 8.00 7.97 -9.64
N ALA A 114 8.30 9.08 -8.97
CA ALA A 114 8.83 9.07 -7.62
C ALA A 114 7.85 8.45 -6.62
N VAL A 115 6.56 8.82 -6.71
CA VAL A 115 5.51 8.29 -5.83
C VAL A 115 5.33 6.79 -6.06
N THR A 116 5.17 6.36 -7.32
CA THR A 116 5.02 4.93 -7.65
C THR A 116 6.21 4.11 -7.17
N THR A 117 7.43 4.61 -7.41
CA THR A 117 8.65 3.90 -7.00
C THR A 117 8.75 3.82 -5.48
N GLY A 118 8.56 4.93 -4.78
CA GLY A 118 8.64 4.99 -3.32
C GLY A 118 7.62 4.11 -2.62
N THR A 119 6.35 4.17 -3.05
CA THR A 119 5.27 3.37 -2.47
C THR A 119 5.43 1.87 -2.79
N THR A 120 5.88 1.54 -4.00
CA THR A 120 6.19 0.15 -4.38
C THR A 120 7.35 -0.41 -3.56
N LEU A 121 8.43 0.34 -3.38
CA LEU A 121 9.56 -0.08 -2.54
C LEU A 121 9.13 -0.25 -1.08
N GLY A 122 8.28 0.64 -0.55
CA GLY A 122 7.70 0.51 0.78
C GLY A 122 6.87 -0.78 0.93
N MET A 123 6.05 -1.09 -0.06
CA MET A 123 5.24 -2.32 -0.09
C MET A 123 6.12 -3.57 -0.16
N LEU A 124 7.18 -3.56 -0.98
CA LEU A 124 8.15 -4.66 -1.04
C LEU A 124 8.90 -4.81 0.28
N ALA A 125 9.33 -3.72 0.91
CA ALA A 125 10.01 -3.76 2.20
C ALA A 125 9.16 -4.43 3.29
N ALA A 126 7.83 -4.29 3.22
CA ALA A 126 6.90 -4.96 4.14
C ALA A 126 6.62 -6.42 3.77
N ASN A 127 6.47 -6.73 2.48
CA ASN A 127 6.00 -8.05 2.03
C ASN A 127 7.14 -9.04 1.74
N VAL A 128 8.31 -8.60 1.25
CA VAL A 128 9.43 -9.51 0.94
C VAL A 128 9.93 -10.25 2.18
N PRO A 129 10.18 -9.60 3.33
CA PRO A 129 10.53 -10.33 4.54
C PRO A 129 9.43 -11.31 4.98
N ALA A 130 8.15 -10.96 4.79
CA ALA A 130 7.03 -11.83 5.12
C ALA A 130 6.99 -13.09 4.24
N VAL A 131 7.33 -12.98 2.95
CA VAL A 131 7.43 -14.12 2.02
C VAL A 131 8.54 -15.09 2.44
N PHE A 132 9.69 -14.58 2.89
CA PHE A 132 10.83 -15.44 3.24
C PHE A 132 10.78 -15.99 4.68
N LEU A 133 10.26 -15.23 5.63
CA LEU A 133 10.28 -15.56 7.06
C LEU A 133 8.96 -16.13 7.56
N GLY A 134 7.87 -15.92 6.80
CA GLY A 134 6.54 -16.44 7.13
C GLY A 134 6.08 -16.05 8.53
N ASP A 135 5.45 -17.00 9.24
CA ASP A 135 4.89 -16.79 10.57
C ASP A 135 5.92 -16.37 11.62
N LYS A 136 7.21 -16.73 11.45
CA LYS A 136 8.29 -16.33 12.37
C LYS A 136 8.48 -14.81 12.41
N LEU A 137 8.23 -14.13 11.31
CA LEU A 137 8.32 -12.67 11.25
C LEU A 137 7.19 -12.02 12.05
N VAL A 138 5.96 -12.50 11.85
CA VAL A 138 4.77 -11.95 12.52
C VAL A 138 4.85 -12.11 14.04
N GLN A 139 5.46 -13.20 14.52
CA GLN A 139 5.66 -13.43 15.97
C GLN A 139 6.68 -12.46 16.60
N LYS A 140 7.64 -11.96 15.81
CA LYS A 140 8.71 -11.07 16.31
C LYS A 140 8.43 -9.59 16.12
N ILE A 141 7.63 -9.23 15.11
CA ILE A 141 7.35 -7.83 14.80
C ILE A 141 5.98 -7.44 15.36
N SER A 142 5.99 -6.45 16.24
CA SER A 142 4.75 -5.88 16.75
C SER A 142 4.05 -5.05 15.67
N LEU A 143 3.03 -5.63 15.03
CA LEU A 143 2.18 -4.93 14.05
C LEU A 143 1.56 -3.65 14.62
N LYS A 144 1.37 -3.60 15.94
CA LYS A 144 0.89 -2.41 16.63
C LYS A 144 1.86 -1.24 16.49
N HIS A 145 3.16 -1.47 16.71
CA HIS A 145 4.17 -0.40 16.57
C HIS A 145 4.29 0.08 15.12
N ILE A 146 4.24 -0.83 14.14
CA ILE A 146 4.27 -0.44 12.72
C ILE A 146 3.09 0.46 12.39
N ARG A 147 1.87 0.11 12.82
CA ARG A 147 0.67 0.94 12.59
C ARG A 147 0.76 2.30 13.25
N TRP A 148 1.25 2.38 14.50
CA TRP A 148 1.45 3.65 15.19
C TRP A 148 2.47 4.54 14.50
N THR A 149 3.59 3.97 14.03
CA THR A 149 4.60 4.71 13.26
C THR A 149 4.03 5.22 11.95
N ALA A 150 3.33 4.37 11.20
CA ALA A 150 2.68 4.77 9.95
C ALA A 150 1.62 5.86 10.18
N ALA A 151 0.78 5.71 11.21
CA ALA A 151 -0.21 6.71 11.58
C ALA A 151 0.43 8.06 11.93
N ALA A 152 1.51 8.05 12.71
CA ALA A 152 2.25 9.26 13.07
C ALA A 152 2.85 9.95 11.83
N LEU A 153 3.38 9.19 10.87
CA LEU A 153 3.91 9.73 9.62
C LEU A 153 2.80 10.37 8.76
N PHE A 154 1.65 9.72 8.59
CA PHE A 154 0.53 10.28 7.84
C PHE A 154 -0.05 11.54 8.50
N VAL A 155 -0.27 11.51 9.82
CA VAL A 155 -0.75 12.67 10.56
C VAL A 155 0.27 13.81 10.50
N GLY A 156 1.57 13.51 10.67
CA GLY A 156 2.65 14.48 10.57
C GLY A 156 2.70 15.16 9.18
N LEU A 157 2.57 14.37 8.11
CA LEU A 157 2.48 14.90 6.74
C LEU A 157 1.23 15.79 6.56
N GLY A 158 0.09 15.34 7.05
CA GLY A 158 -1.14 16.14 6.96
C GLY A 158 -1.04 17.47 7.70
N ILE A 159 -0.49 17.47 8.92
CA ILE A 159 -0.26 18.70 9.70
C ILE A 159 0.74 19.61 8.98
N TRP A 160 1.85 19.05 8.48
CA TRP A 160 2.82 19.84 7.72
C TRP A 160 2.20 20.50 6.49
N MET A 161 1.36 19.76 5.76
CA MET A 161 0.62 20.32 4.62
C MET A 161 -0.35 21.44 5.04
N LEU A 162 -1.04 21.31 6.19
CA LEU A 162 -1.92 22.35 6.69
C LEU A 162 -1.17 23.65 7.04
N VAL A 163 0.05 23.51 7.58
CA VAL A 163 0.88 24.67 7.93
C VAL A 163 1.49 25.35 6.70
N THR A 164 1.61 24.62 5.57
CA THR A 164 2.21 25.11 4.32
C THR A 164 1.18 25.40 3.22
N LEU A 165 -0.11 25.42 3.56
CA LEU A 165 -1.21 25.85 2.65
C LEU A 165 -1.08 27.35 2.26
#